data_16b47482b87bd35204f2ce5721cc5047
#
_entry.id   16b47482b87bd35204f2ce5721cc5047
#
_cell.length_a   1.000
_cell.length_b   1.000
_cell.length_c   1.000
_cell.angle_alpha   90.00
_cell.angle_beta   90.00
_cell.angle_gamma   90.00
#
_symmetry.space_group_name_H-M   'P 1'
#
loop_
_entity.id
_entity.type
_entity.pdbx_description
1 polymer ?
#
loop_
_entity_poly.entity_id
_entity_poly.type
_entity_poly.pdbx_seq_one_letter_code
_entity_poly.pdbx_strand_id
1 'polypeptide(L)'
;MDRKYLQKLRNHARDTRTFLSNKMKSERERAVCRAFLRTIGISFEESEIIAPSTEPADVSFRTARFQIRDLLEPDRKRGDDWKKREQKYLSAKSLDDVMVPFSLPIPLGFDRLVPELEIGLSAKAQKYKRTHKDGCTEIDALVYVDLEDRFLAVNSIMPDLEGLKSQGWRSVSLLFSPFGVVLCTSPTAPEFLKAIPSGPRMEWKKIDTLFEEGN
;
A
#
# COMPACT_ATOMS: atom_id res chain seq x y z
N MET A 1 13.98 -17.22 28.04
CA MET A 1 12.92 -16.46 27.35
C MET A 1 13.42 -15.89 26.02
N ASP A 2 14.58 -15.30 25.97
CA ASP A 2 15.17 -14.59 24.82
C ASP A 2 15.35 -15.43 23.56
N ARG A 3 15.83 -16.68 23.68
CA ARG A 3 16.02 -17.57 22.52
C ARG A 3 14.72 -17.84 21.75
N LYS A 4 13.60 -18.03 22.45
CA LYS A 4 12.29 -18.27 21.80
C LYS A 4 11.80 -17.03 21.07
N TYR A 5 12.04 -15.85 21.64
CA TYR A 5 11.65 -14.58 21.02
C TYR A 5 12.53 -14.25 19.80
N LEU A 6 13.85 -14.40 19.93
CA LEU A 6 14.77 -14.24 18.79
C LEU A 6 14.41 -15.18 17.63
N GLN A 7 14.01 -16.43 17.94
CA GLN A 7 13.57 -17.34 16.88
C GLN A 7 12.29 -16.87 16.18
N LYS A 8 11.34 -16.27 16.92
CA LYS A 8 10.15 -15.66 16.33
C LYS A 8 10.53 -14.49 15.41
N LEU A 9 11.44 -13.60 15.84
CA LEU A 9 11.92 -12.48 15.02
C LEU A 9 12.61 -12.97 13.73
N ARG A 10 13.44 -14.01 13.81
CA ARG A 10 14.11 -14.63 12.65
C ARG A 10 13.10 -15.17 11.65
N ASN A 11 12.12 -15.93 12.14
CA ASN A 11 11.07 -16.50 11.32
C ASN A 11 10.26 -15.38 10.64
N HIS A 12 9.82 -14.40 11.42
CA HIS A 12 9.07 -13.26 10.91
C HIS A 12 9.84 -12.50 9.82
N ALA A 13 11.12 -12.18 10.05
CA ALA A 13 11.94 -11.48 9.07
C ALA A 13 12.10 -12.28 7.77
N ARG A 14 12.34 -13.60 7.87
CA ARG A 14 12.45 -14.48 6.72
C ARG A 14 11.13 -14.58 5.94
N ASP A 15 10.02 -14.75 6.65
CA ASP A 15 8.70 -14.90 6.04
C ASP A 15 8.27 -13.62 5.35
N THR A 16 8.51 -12.45 5.98
CA THR A 16 8.25 -11.14 5.37
C THR A 16 9.14 -10.91 4.15
N ARG A 17 10.44 -11.23 4.22
CA ARG A 17 11.33 -11.14 3.06
C ARG A 17 10.85 -12.03 1.91
N THR A 18 10.39 -13.24 2.21
CA THR A 18 9.84 -14.16 1.22
C THR A 18 8.59 -13.56 0.57
N PHE A 19 7.67 -13.03 1.38
CA PHE A 19 6.46 -12.36 0.90
C PHE A 19 6.77 -11.14 0.01
N LEU A 20 7.81 -10.39 0.33
CA LEU A 20 8.25 -9.23 -0.46
C LEU A 20 9.03 -9.60 -1.73
N SER A 21 9.33 -10.87 -1.95
CA SER A 21 10.04 -11.33 -3.16
C SER A 21 9.17 -11.24 -4.41
N ASN A 22 9.83 -11.27 -5.58
CA ASN A 22 9.13 -11.27 -6.87
C ASN A 22 8.26 -12.52 -7.08
N LYS A 23 8.59 -13.65 -6.43
CA LYS A 23 7.78 -14.87 -6.50
C LYS A 23 6.38 -14.69 -5.89
N MET A 24 6.24 -13.79 -4.92
CA MET A 24 5.00 -13.49 -4.24
C MET A 24 4.33 -12.20 -4.75
N LYS A 25 4.74 -11.70 -5.93
CA LYS A 25 4.24 -10.42 -6.48
C LYS A 25 2.71 -10.38 -6.50
N SER A 26 2.08 -11.35 -7.13
CA SER A 26 0.63 -11.41 -7.27
C SER A 26 -0.10 -11.46 -5.92
N GLU A 27 0.39 -12.27 -4.96
CA GLU A 27 -0.22 -12.37 -3.63
C GLU A 27 -0.06 -11.07 -2.84
N ARG A 28 1.09 -10.41 -2.96
CA ARG A 28 1.32 -9.11 -2.34
C ARG A 28 0.39 -8.03 -2.90
N GLU A 29 0.20 -8.00 -4.21
CA GLU A 29 -0.70 -7.05 -4.87
C GLU A 29 -2.15 -7.27 -4.44
N ARG A 30 -2.58 -8.53 -4.35
CA ARG A 30 -3.88 -8.89 -3.78
C ARG A 30 -4.01 -8.47 -2.32
N ALA A 31 -2.94 -8.62 -1.52
CA ALA A 31 -2.94 -8.20 -0.13
C ALA A 31 -3.07 -6.68 0.03
N VAL A 32 -2.40 -5.89 -0.82
CA VAL A 32 -2.56 -4.42 -0.86
C VAL A 32 -3.99 -4.05 -1.23
N CYS A 33 -4.56 -4.68 -2.26
CA CYS A 33 -5.95 -4.44 -2.65
C CYS A 33 -6.93 -4.77 -1.51
N ARG A 34 -6.78 -5.94 -0.86
CA ARG A 34 -7.57 -6.33 0.33
C ARG A 34 -7.51 -5.29 1.43
N ALA A 35 -6.29 -4.88 1.79
CA ALA A 35 -6.09 -3.88 2.84
C ALA A 35 -6.76 -2.56 2.49
N PHE A 36 -6.61 -2.10 1.24
CA PHE A 36 -7.26 -0.89 0.76
C PHE A 36 -8.79 -0.98 0.84
N LEU A 37 -9.39 -2.05 0.31
CA LEU A 37 -10.85 -2.25 0.31
C LEU A 37 -11.42 -2.25 1.74
N ARG A 38 -10.76 -2.96 2.67
CA ARG A 38 -11.15 -2.95 4.09
C ARG A 38 -11.09 -1.54 4.67
N THR A 39 -10.01 -0.83 4.41
CA THR A 39 -9.78 0.51 4.96
C THR A 39 -10.82 1.51 4.49
N ILE A 40 -11.28 1.41 3.24
CA ILE A 40 -12.35 2.26 2.71
C ILE A 40 -13.76 1.72 3.00
N GLY A 41 -13.89 0.63 3.75
CA GLY A 41 -15.17 0.08 4.21
C GLY A 41 -15.93 -0.73 3.16
N ILE A 42 -15.26 -1.28 2.16
CA ILE A 42 -15.88 -2.11 1.12
C ILE A 42 -15.83 -3.58 1.55
N SER A 43 -17.02 -4.19 1.68
CA SER A 43 -17.14 -5.63 1.90
C SER A 43 -16.82 -6.41 0.63
N PHE A 44 -16.13 -7.53 0.76
CA PHE A 44 -15.75 -8.39 -0.36
C PHE A 44 -15.56 -9.84 0.08
N GLU A 45 -15.67 -10.75 -0.88
CA GLU A 45 -15.22 -12.13 -0.77
C GLU A 45 -13.82 -12.28 -1.38
N GLU A 46 -12.99 -13.16 -0.83
CA GLU A 46 -11.62 -13.38 -1.34
C GLU A 46 -11.58 -13.76 -2.84
N SER A 47 -12.60 -14.44 -3.32
CA SER A 47 -12.75 -14.83 -4.73
C SER A 47 -12.99 -13.65 -5.67
N GLU A 48 -13.44 -12.50 -5.17
CA GLU A 48 -13.64 -11.28 -5.97
C GLU A 48 -12.32 -10.56 -6.30
N ILE A 49 -11.23 -10.86 -5.54
CA ILE A 49 -9.92 -10.22 -5.72
C ILE A 49 -9.05 -11.12 -6.60
N ILE A 50 -9.02 -10.83 -7.88
CA ILE A 50 -8.42 -11.69 -8.90
C ILE A 50 -7.13 -11.06 -9.42
N ALA A 51 -6.07 -11.88 -9.56
CA ALA A 51 -4.89 -11.48 -10.32
C ALA A 51 -5.16 -11.81 -11.80
N PRO A 52 -5.34 -10.80 -12.67
CA PRO A 52 -5.60 -11.05 -14.09
C PRO A 52 -4.37 -11.66 -14.77
N SER A 53 -4.60 -12.52 -15.78
CA SER A 53 -3.52 -13.12 -16.57
C SER A 53 -2.89 -12.15 -17.56
N THR A 54 -3.54 -11.02 -17.82
CA THR A 54 -3.14 -10.04 -18.84
C THR A 54 -2.97 -8.65 -18.25
N GLU A 55 -1.86 -7.97 -18.63
CA GLU A 55 -1.66 -6.56 -18.36
C GLU A 55 -2.79 -5.69 -18.98
N PRO A 56 -3.04 -4.47 -18.50
CA PRO A 56 -2.15 -3.70 -17.62
C PRO A 56 -2.50 -3.73 -16.12
N ALA A 57 -3.58 -4.39 -15.69
CA ALA A 57 -3.95 -4.44 -14.28
C ALA A 57 -3.15 -5.52 -13.53
N ASP A 58 -2.76 -5.22 -12.29
CA ASP A 58 -2.15 -6.20 -11.38
C ASP A 58 -3.22 -6.95 -10.59
N VAL A 59 -4.35 -6.30 -10.28
CA VAL A 59 -5.50 -6.88 -9.56
C VAL A 59 -6.81 -6.37 -10.14
N SER A 60 -7.78 -7.26 -10.33
CA SER A 60 -9.16 -6.93 -10.66
C SER A 60 -10.07 -7.17 -9.45
N PHE A 61 -10.98 -6.24 -9.21
CA PHE A 61 -12.02 -6.35 -8.20
C PHE A 61 -13.32 -5.73 -8.73
N ARG A 62 -14.35 -6.53 -8.94
CA ARG A 62 -15.59 -6.11 -9.61
C ARG A 62 -15.27 -5.41 -10.93
N THR A 63 -15.66 -4.13 -11.07
CA THR A 63 -15.36 -3.32 -12.25
C THR A 63 -14.03 -2.55 -12.15
N ALA A 64 -13.34 -2.60 -11.00
CA ALA A 64 -12.04 -1.97 -10.84
C ALA A 64 -10.92 -2.82 -11.45
N ARG A 65 -9.92 -2.15 -12.04
CA ARG A 65 -8.72 -2.72 -12.62
C ARG A 65 -7.51 -2.02 -12.03
N PHE A 66 -7.07 -2.48 -10.87
CA PHE A 66 -6.00 -1.83 -10.12
C PHE A 66 -4.62 -2.12 -10.71
N GLN A 67 -3.88 -1.05 -11.00
CA GLN A 67 -2.44 -1.10 -11.16
C GLN A 67 -1.81 -0.66 -9.85
N ILE A 68 -1.09 -1.58 -9.20
CA ILE A 68 -0.53 -1.34 -7.88
C ILE A 68 0.90 -0.80 -8.01
N ARG A 69 1.20 0.22 -7.23
CA ARG A 69 2.49 0.87 -7.17
C ARG A 69 2.92 1.05 -5.73
N ASP A 70 4.20 0.80 -5.46
CA ASP A 70 4.78 1.20 -4.18
C ASP A 70 5.37 2.59 -4.31
N LEU A 71 5.16 3.40 -3.29
CA LEU A 71 5.90 4.61 -3.01
C LEU A 71 6.85 4.30 -1.86
N LEU A 72 8.15 4.30 -2.16
CA LEU A 72 9.24 4.04 -1.23
C LEU A 72 10.12 5.28 -1.13
N GLU A 73 10.97 5.35 -0.11
CA GLU A 73 12.02 6.36 -0.08
C GLU A 73 12.95 6.25 -1.30
N PRO A 74 13.54 7.38 -1.73
CA PRO A 74 14.58 7.36 -2.76
C PRO A 74 15.66 6.32 -2.43
N ASP A 75 16.09 5.57 -3.44
CA ASP A 75 17.13 4.52 -3.37
C ASP A 75 16.78 3.28 -2.53
N ARG A 76 15.62 3.25 -1.86
CA ARG A 76 15.15 2.07 -1.14
C ARG A 76 14.58 1.04 -2.13
N LYS A 77 15.04 -0.20 -1.99
CA LYS A 77 14.47 -1.34 -2.72
C LYS A 77 13.61 -2.17 -1.78
N ARG A 78 12.44 -2.56 -2.27
CA ARG A 78 11.53 -3.42 -1.53
C ARG A 78 12.25 -4.67 -0.99
N GLY A 79 12.10 -4.92 0.30
CA GLY A 79 12.64 -6.10 0.97
C GLY A 79 14.11 -6.01 1.38
N ASP A 80 14.87 -4.98 0.99
CA ASP A 80 16.27 -4.82 1.42
C ASP A 80 16.37 -4.65 2.95
N ASP A 81 15.44 -3.93 3.55
CA ASP A 81 15.41 -3.72 5.00
C ASP A 81 15.15 -5.05 5.74
N TRP A 82 14.24 -5.84 5.23
CA TRP A 82 13.95 -7.16 5.80
C TRP A 82 15.10 -8.14 5.63
N LYS A 83 15.86 -8.02 4.54
CA LYS A 83 17.11 -8.77 4.36
C LYS A 83 18.16 -8.37 5.41
N LYS A 84 18.33 -7.06 5.65
CA LYS A 84 19.23 -6.55 6.69
C LYS A 84 18.76 -6.96 8.09
N ARG A 85 17.46 -6.85 8.37
CA ARG A 85 16.86 -7.28 9.65
C ARG A 85 17.06 -8.78 9.87
N GLU A 86 16.81 -9.63 8.87
CA GLU A 86 17.05 -11.07 8.97
C GLU A 86 18.50 -11.36 9.31
N GLN A 87 19.45 -10.74 8.62
CA GLN A 87 20.88 -10.90 8.89
C GLN A 87 21.23 -10.47 10.33
N LYS A 88 20.73 -9.32 10.78
CA LYS A 88 20.90 -8.83 12.15
C LYS A 88 20.35 -9.82 13.17
N TYR A 89 19.16 -10.35 12.95
CA TYR A 89 18.52 -11.31 13.87
C TYR A 89 19.23 -12.67 13.87
N LEU A 90 19.80 -13.10 12.75
CA LEU A 90 20.59 -14.32 12.67
C LEU A 90 21.89 -14.24 13.48
N SER A 91 22.56 -13.09 13.44
CA SER A 91 23.81 -12.86 14.18
C SER A 91 23.62 -12.54 15.66
N ALA A 92 22.41 -12.11 16.07
CA ALA A 92 22.11 -11.71 17.43
C ALA A 92 22.22 -12.86 18.43
N LYS A 93 22.84 -12.60 19.58
CA LYS A 93 22.97 -13.53 20.71
C LYS A 93 21.96 -13.23 21.82
N SER A 94 21.53 -11.97 21.93
CA SER A 94 20.56 -11.46 22.91
C SER A 94 19.51 -10.59 22.26
N LEU A 95 18.47 -10.21 23.00
CA LEU A 95 17.47 -9.23 22.54
C LEU A 95 18.08 -7.84 22.40
N ASP A 96 19.03 -7.47 23.23
CA ASP A 96 19.69 -6.16 23.19
C ASP A 96 20.40 -5.93 21.84
N ASP A 97 20.93 -7.00 21.23
CA ASP A 97 21.58 -6.92 19.91
C ASP A 97 20.59 -6.52 18.77
N VAL A 98 19.31 -6.73 18.99
CA VAL A 98 18.27 -6.48 17.99
C VAL A 98 17.38 -5.26 18.29
N MET A 99 17.50 -4.71 19.49
CA MET A 99 16.79 -3.49 19.83
C MET A 99 17.19 -2.35 18.89
N VAL A 100 16.19 -1.60 18.45
CA VAL A 100 16.36 -0.37 17.67
C VAL A 100 15.93 0.78 18.59
N PRO A 101 16.71 1.86 18.66
CA PRO A 101 16.26 3.06 19.36
C PRO A 101 14.89 3.49 18.85
N PHE A 102 14.01 3.84 19.79
CA PHE A 102 12.70 4.36 19.41
C PHE A 102 12.88 5.72 18.73
N SER A 103 12.38 5.85 17.53
CA SER A 103 12.22 7.13 16.82
C SER A 103 10.75 7.49 16.72
N LEU A 104 10.43 8.76 16.90
CA LEU A 104 9.08 9.24 16.65
C LEU A 104 8.86 9.34 15.14
N PRO A 105 7.81 8.72 14.60
CA PRO A 105 7.49 8.86 13.20
C PRO A 105 7.21 10.31 12.81
N ILE A 106 7.64 10.72 11.62
CA ILE A 106 7.49 12.09 11.13
C ILE A 106 6.16 12.20 10.37
N PRO A 107 5.32 13.21 10.66
CA PRO A 107 4.08 13.42 9.94
C PRO A 107 4.35 13.79 8.48
N LEU A 108 3.61 13.16 7.56
CA LEU A 108 3.63 13.45 6.13
C LEU A 108 2.23 13.95 5.71
N GLY A 109 2.15 15.21 5.33
CA GLY A 109 0.92 15.82 4.83
C GLY A 109 0.67 15.53 3.37
N PHE A 110 -0.57 15.75 2.93
CA PHE A 110 -0.94 15.59 1.52
C PHE A 110 -0.22 16.58 0.60
N ASP A 111 0.14 17.76 1.11
CA ASP A 111 0.91 18.78 0.41
C ASP A 111 2.28 18.27 -0.08
N ARG A 112 2.88 17.33 0.63
CA ARG A 112 4.13 16.67 0.23
C ARG A 112 3.90 15.35 -0.48
N LEU A 113 2.91 14.58 -0.04
CA LEU A 113 2.64 13.25 -0.56
C LEU A 113 2.11 13.29 -2.00
N VAL A 114 1.19 14.22 -2.32
CA VAL A 114 0.57 14.29 -3.65
C VAL A 114 1.59 14.58 -4.77
N PRO A 115 2.52 15.54 -4.63
CA PRO A 115 3.57 15.74 -5.64
C PRO A 115 4.45 14.49 -5.87
N GLU A 116 4.77 13.73 -4.84
CA GLU A 116 5.53 12.48 -4.98
C GLU A 116 4.73 11.42 -5.73
N LEU A 117 3.41 11.34 -5.48
CA LEU A 117 2.51 10.46 -6.23
C LEU A 117 2.42 10.86 -7.70
N GLU A 118 2.33 12.15 -8.01
CA GLU A 118 2.30 12.67 -9.38
C GLU A 118 3.56 12.25 -10.16
N ILE A 119 4.72 12.42 -9.57
CA ILE A 119 6.00 12.01 -10.17
C ILE A 119 6.01 10.49 -10.37
N GLY A 120 5.68 9.72 -9.32
CA GLY A 120 5.73 8.26 -9.34
C GLY A 120 4.78 7.62 -10.36
N LEU A 121 3.61 8.22 -10.58
CA LEU A 121 2.61 7.72 -11.52
C LEU A 121 2.83 8.20 -12.96
N SER A 122 3.47 9.36 -13.16
CA SER A 122 3.64 10.00 -14.47
C SER A 122 4.35 9.10 -15.50
N ALA A 123 5.47 8.51 -15.12
CA ALA A 123 6.24 7.64 -16.03
C ALA A 123 5.42 6.43 -16.51
N LYS A 124 4.59 5.86 -15.64
CA LYS A 124 3.72 4.72 -15.97
C LYS A 124 2.54 5.17 -16.85
N ALA A 125 1.93 6.32 -16.54
CA ALA A 125 0.87 6.90 -17.35
C ALA A 125 1.35 7.17 -18.78
N GLN A 126 2.55 7.74 -18.93
CA GLN A 126 3.16 7.97 -20.24
C GLN A 126 3.46 6.67 -20.99
N LYS A 127 3.94 5.62 -20.27
CA LYS A 127 4.12 4.29 -20.88
C LYS A 127 2.80 3.77 -21.42
N TYR A 128 1.72 3.81 -20.62
CA TYR A 128 0.41 3.30 -21.03
C TYR A 128 -0.20 4.08 -22.19
N LYS A 129 -0.07 5.41 -22.22
CA LYS A 129 -0.49 6.23 -23.37
C LYS A 129 0.19 5.80 -24.69
N ARG A 130 1.40 5.23 -24.64
CA ARG A 130 2.12 4.73 -25.82
C ARG A 130 1.80 3.29 -26.18
N THR A 131 1.49 2.45 -25.19
CA THR A 131 1.38 0.99 -25.40
C THR A 131 -0.05 0.46 -25.41
N HIS A 132 -1.02 1.24 -24.94
CA HIS A 132 -2.43 0.87 -24.88
C HIS A 132 -3.29 1.92 -25.54
N LYS A 133 -4.23 1.49 -26.38
CA LYS A 133 -5.12 2.38 -27.14
C LYS A 133 -5.84 3.41 -26.25
N ASP A 134 -6.32 2.97 -25.12
CA ASP A 134 -7.09 3.77 -24.16
C ASP A 134 -6.22 4.39 -23.04
N GLY A 135 -4.89 4.23 -23.14
CA GLY A 135 -3.94 4.74 -22.14
C GLY A 135 -4.23 4.22 -20.73
N CYS A 136 -4.49 5.13 -19.79
CA CYS A 136 -4.84 4.83 -18.40
C CYS A 136 -6.33 4.95 -18.08
N THR A 137 -7.19 5.32 -19.08
CA THR A 137 -8.60 5.67 -18.83
C THR A 137 -9.45 4.50 -18.33
N GLU A 138 -8.95 3.28 -18.51
CA GLU A 138 -9.56 2.04 -18.03
C GLU A 138 -8.85 1.44 -16.79
N ILE A 139 -7.87 2.16 -16.23
CA ILE A 139 -7.01 1.64 -15.16
C ILE A 139 -7.11 2.52 -13.93
N ASP A 140 -7.26 1.86 -12.78
CA ASP A 140 -7.30 2.48 -11.46
C ASP A 140 -5.90 2.39 -10.84
N ALA A 141 -5.26 3.50 -10.55
CA ALA A 141 -3.99 3.51 -9.84
C ALA A 141 -4.24 3.33 -8.33
N LEU A 142 -3.60 2.32 -7.73
CA LEU A 142 -3.57 2.13 -6.29
C LEU A 142 -2.14 2.19 -5.81
N VAL A 143 -1.78 3.23 -5.05
CA VAL A 143 -0.44 3.41 -4.53
C VAL A 143 -0.36 2.92 -3.09
N TYR A 144 0.51 1.96 -2.84
CA TYR A 144 0.89 1.53 -1.50
C TYR A 144 2.07 2.38 -1.03
N VAL A 145 1.82 3.21 0.00
CA VAL A 145 2.83 4.08 0.60
C VAL A 145 3.53 3.30 1.71
N ASP A 146 4.79 2.95 1.48
CA ASP A 146 5.65 2.20 2.42
C ASP A 146 6.90 3.03 2.70
N LEU A 147 6.72 4.10 3.48
CA LEU A 147 7.77 5.01 3.92
C LEU A 147 8.12 4.70 5.39
N GLU A 148 9.42 4.48 5.67
CA GLU A 148 9.90 4.24 7.04
C GLU A 148 9.76 5.52 7.88
N ASP A 149 9.45 5.31 9.16
CA ASP A 149 9.32 6.40 10.14
C ASP A 149 8.41 7.56 9.69
N ARG A 150 7.39 7.27 8.86
CA ARG A 150 6.39 8.24 8.41
C ARG A 150 4.99 7.78 8.79
N PHE A 151 4.12 8.74 9.04
CA PHE A 151 2.68 8.49 9.17
C PHE A 151 1.88 9.59 8.46
N LEU A 152 0.68 9.25 7.99
CA LEU A 152 -0.18 10.20 7.31
C LEU A 152 -0.72 11.24 8.30
N ALA A 153 -0.44 12.51 8.06
CA ALA A 153 -1.05 13.63 8.76
C ALA A 153 -2.47 13.86 8.21
N VAL A 154 -3.44 13.11 8.75
CA VAL A 154 -4.82 13.04 8.24
C VAL A 154 -5.56 14.38 8.19
N ASN A 155 -5.16 15.33 9.04
CA ASN A 155 -5.74 16.67 9.11
C ASN A 155 -5.03 17.68 8.21
N SER A 156 -4.03 17.26 7.42
CA SER A 156 -3.36 18.15 6.49
C SER A 156 -4.29 18.53 5.33
N ILE A 157 -4.05 19.71 4.80
CA ILE A 157 -4.85 20.24 3.68
C ILE A 157 -4.57 19.42 2.42
N MET A 158 -5.65 18.98 1.75
CA MET A 158 -5.55 18.34 0.44
C MET A 158 -5.16 19.41 -0.60
N PRO A 159 -4.04 19.24 -1.30
CA PRO A 159 -3.66 20.17 -2.38
C PRO A 159 -4.55 20.00 -3.60
N ASP A 160 -4.32 20.83 -4.62
CA ASP A 160 -4.92 20.62 -5.92
C ASP A 160 -4.48 19.28 -6.52
N LEU A 161 -5.42 18.57 -7.14
CA LEU A 161 -5.23 17.24 -7.72
C LEU A 161 -5.22 17.26 -9.26
N GLU A 162 -5.19 18.44 -9.89
CA GLU A 162 -5.23 18.54 -11.35
C GLU A 162 -4.02 17.84 -12.00
N GLY A 163 -2.86 17.86 -11.36
CA GLY A 163 -1.68 17.11 -11.81
C GLY A 163 -1.93 15.61 -11.90
N LEU A 164 -2.61 15.00 -10.92
CA LEU A 164 -3.01 13.59 -10.96
C LEU A 164 -4.09 13.31 -11.99
N LYS A 165 -5.13 14.13 -12.07
CA LYS A 165 -6.25 13.99 -13.02
C LYS A 165 -5.76 14.07 -14.47
N SER A 166 -4.87 15.01 -14.78
CA SER A 166 -4.32 15.21 -16.13
C SER A 166 -3.51 14.03 -16.65
N GLN A 167 -3.05 13.14 -15.79
CA GLN A 167 -2.36 11.92 -16.19
C GLN A 167 -3.29 10.92 -16.88
N GLY A 168 -4.61 11.04 -16.66
CA GLY A 168 -5.63 10.25 -17.35
C GLY A 168 -5.89 8.88 -16.72
N TRP A 169 -5.52 8.64 -15.46
CA TRP A 169 -5.96 7.47 -14.71
C TRP A 169 -7.48 7.51 -14.51
N ARG A 170 -8.13 6.34 -14.58
CA ARG A 170 -9.56 6.24 -14.30
C ARG A 170 -9.89 6.62 -12.85
N SER A 171 -9.06 6.20 -11.93
CA SER A 171 -9.02 6.68 -10.55
C SER A 171 -7.61 6.64 -9.99
N VAL A 172 -7.35 7.46 -8.96
CA VAL A 172 -6.11 7.39 -8.17
C VAL A 172 -6.47 7.26 -6.71
N SER A 173 -5.97 6.19 -6.10
CA SER A 173 -6.15 5.88 -4.69
C SER A 173 -4.82 5.57 -4.02
N LEU A 174 -4.76 5.72 -2.70
CA LEU A 174 -3.60 5.32 -1.92
C LEU A 174 -4.00 4.48 -0.71
N LEU A 175 -3.10 3.61 -0.31
CA LEU A 175 -3.07 2.92 0.97
C LEU A 175 -1.81 3.35 1.71
N PHE A 176 -1.96 4.14 2.76
CA PHE A 176 -0.91 4.47 3.72
C PHE A 176 -1.35 3.94 5.08
N SER A 177 -1.01 2.69 5.35
CA SER A 177 -1.52 1.96 6.51
C SER A 177 -1.41 2.78 7.80
N PRO A 178 -2.49 2.87 8.59
CA PRO A 178 -3.77 2.17 8.44
C PRO A 178 -4.83 2.91 7.59
N PHE A 179 -4.45 3.92 6.80
CA PHE A 179 -5.37 4.78 6.07
C PHE A 179 -5.48 4.42 4.58
N GLY A 180 -6.72 4.43 4.06
CA GLY A 180 -7.03 4.38 2.65
C GLY A 180 -7.66 5.71 2.20
N VAL A 181 -7.31 6.17 1.01
CA VAL A 181 -7.83 7.43 0.45
C VAL A 181 -8.11 7.23 -1.03
N VAL A 182 -9.28 7.66 -1.49
CA VAL A 182 -9.56 7.89 -2.91
C VAL A 182 -9.27 9.36 -3.18
N LEU A 183 -8.22 9.64 -3.95
CA LEU A 183 -7.79 11.01 -4.25
C LEU A 183 -8.62 11.63 -5.35
N CYS A 184 -8.76 10.95 -6.49
CA CYS A 184 -9.58 11.43 -7.59
C CYS A 184 -10.17 10.27 -8.40
N THR A 185 -11.30 10.53 -9.05
CA THR A 185 -12.02 9.59 -9.92
C THR A 185 -12.46 10.31 -11.19
N SER A 186 -12.40 9.61 -12.33
CA SER A 186 -13.04 10.05 -13.58
C SER A 186 -14.54 9.69 -13.58
N PRO A 187 -15.33 10.20 -14.52
CA PRO A 187 -16.73 9.80 -14.68
C PRO A 187 -16.93 8.30 -14.92
N THR A 188 -15.96 7.63 -15.55
CA THR A 188 -15.99 6.18 -15.85
C THR A 188 -15.45 5.30 -14.72
N ALA A 189 -15.00 5.88 -13.62
CA ALA A 189 -14.48 5.14 -12.49
C ALA A 189 -15.56 4.21 -11.86
N PRO A 190 -15.15 3.10 -11.23
CA PRO A 190 -16.06 2.22 -10.51
C PRO A 190 -16.96 2.97 -9.52
N GLU A 191 -18.24 2.67 -9.51
CA GLU A 191 -19.22 3.36 -8.66
C GLU A 191 -18.84 3.33 -7.19
N PHE A 192 -18.33 2.19 -6.70
CA PHE A 192 -17.92 2.07 -5.31
C PHE A 192 -16.78 3.02 -4.95
N LEU A 193 -15.86 3.36 -5.89
CA LEU A 193 -14.79 4.34 -5.65
C LEU A 193 -15.34 5.77 -5.66
N LYS A 194 -16.27 6.07 -6.58
CA LYS A 194 -16.94 7.39 -6.63
C LYS A 194 -17.78 7.68 -5.39
N ALA A 195 -18.35 6.64 -4.79
CA ALA A 195 -19.16 6.75 -3.58
C ALA A 195 -18.34 6.99 -2.30
N ILE A 196 -16.99 6.81 -2.34
CA ILE A 196 -16.15 7.06 -1.16
C ILE A 196 -16.05 8.57 -0.93
N PRO A 197 -16.44 9.05 0.26
CA PRO A 197 -16.25 10.45 0.62
C PRO A 197 -14.77 10.85 0.61
N SER A 198 -14.52 12.10 0.26
CA SER A 198 -13.16 12.67 0.27
C SER A 198 -12.50 12.54 1.66
N GLY A 199 -11.19 12.28 1.66
CA GLY A 199 -10.35 12.22 2.84
C GLY A 199 -9.99 10.81 3.31
N PRO A 200 -9.07 10.74 4.30
CA PRO A 200 -8.58 9.47 4.82
C PRO A 200 -9.67 8.66 5.52
N ARG A 201 -9.65 7.37 5.25
CA ARG A 201 -10.48 6.35 5.91
C ARG A 201 -9.60 5.38 6.64
N MET A 202 -10.06 4.89 7.78
CA MET A 202 -9.37 3.89 8.58
C MET A 202 -10.35 2.82 9.00
N GLU A 203 -9.96 1.56 8.88
CA GLU A 203 -10.71 0.45 9.47
C GLU A 203 -10.51 0.50 11.00
N TRP A 204 -11.57 0.87 11.70
CA TRP A 204 -11.63 0.66 13.14
C TRP A 204 -12.04 -0.80 13.39
N LYS A 205 -11.08 -1.70 13.59
CA LYS A 205 -11.42 -2.94 14.29
C LYS A 205 -11.90 -2.53 15.67
N LYS A 206 -13.12 -2.94 16.05
CA LYS A 206 -13.54 -2.85 17.44
C LYS A 206 -12.48 -3.56 18.27
N ILE A 207 -11.78 -2.83 19.13
CA ILE A 207 -10.75 -3.36 20.03
C ILE A 207 -11.34 -4.39 20.98
N ASP A 208 -12.67 -4.42 21.10
CA ASP A 208 -13.45 -5.29 22.00
C ASP A 208 -13.23 -6.80 21.76
N THR A 209 -12.79 -7.22 20.55
CA THR A 209 -12.58 -8.66 20.27
C THR A 209 -11.17 -9.18 20.63
N LEU A 210 -10.23 -8.30 20.96
CA LEU A 210 -8.86 -8.72 21.32
C LEU A 210 -8.73 -9.12 22.80
N PHE A 211 -9.73 -8.84 23.62
CA PHE A 211 -9.75 -9.15 25.06
C PHE A 211 -10.69 -10.30 25.43
N GLU A 212 -11.49 -10.83 24.52
CA GLU A 212 -12.45 -11.90 24.79
C GLU A 212 -11.89 -13.32 24.53
N GLU A 213 -10.73 -13.48 23.89
CA GLU A 213 -10.11 -14.80 23.64
C GLU A 213 -9.10 -15.24 24.71
N GLY A 214 -9.13 -14.64 25.89
CA GLY A 214 -8.19 -14.89 27.00
C GLY A 214 -8.79 -15.45 28.28
N ASN A 215 -9.97 -16.10 28.25
CA ASN A 215 -10.51 -16.85 29.40
C ASN A 215 -10.67 -18.32 29.09
#